data_894850ce59df4cd67a104260ec0d53be
#
_entry.id   894850ce59df4cd67a104260ec0d53be
#
_cell.length_a   1.000
_cell.length_b   1.000
_cell.length_c   1.000
_cell.angle_alpha   90.00
_cell.angle_beta   90.00
_cell.angle_gamma   90.00
#
_symmetry.space_group_name_H-M   'P 1'
#
loop_
_entity.id
_entity.type
_entity.pdbx_description
1 polymer ?
#
loop_
_entity_poly.entity_id
_entity_poly.type
_entity_poly.pdbx_seq_one_letter_code
_entity_poly.pdbx_strand_id
1 'polypeptide(L)'
;MTGDRFGKLRPILVVGGGIGGLTAAIALRQRGFAVTVIEKDPAWSVYGVGIIQQANVLRAMGQLGILDRYVAAGAGFDVVEVFAPDGAQVARVAAPRLLEGYPANLGIGRRALQDVLGTSARAAGAEIRLGVTVSAYDECDHGLRVEFSDGSEGEFDILIGADGVYSQIRQAVFPDAPGPEFTGQAVWRYNFPGIAGHDALRAYNGAIGVGLVPITDDLMYLYATTPEPGNPHYPREGIAATMRGKLAGCAPAIRELAEQIVDDAGVVYRPLETIMLDGPWYKGRVVLLGDAAHATTPHLGQGAGMAIEDSLVLAEELAHHDTTEAAFAAYHRRRHARCKYIVEASLAICRGQLGRGPQIDNAKATAEMFAVTAQPI
;
A
#
# COMPACT_ATOMS: atom_id res chain seq x y z
N MET A 1 -24.98 29.21 -14.68
CA MET A 1 -25.96 28.40 -13.91
C MET A 1 -25.35 27.03 -13.75
N THR A 2 -24.58 26.85 -12.68
CA THR A 2 -24.03 25.55 -12.27
C THR A 2 -25.15 24.86 -11.49
N GLY A 3 -25.98 24.13 -12.23
CA GLY A 3 -27.03 23.32 -11.63
C GLY A 3 -26.37 22.25 -10.73
N ASP A 4 -26.95 22.11 -9.56
CA ASP A 4 -26.72 21.06 -8.57
C ASP A 4 -26.80 19.69 -9.26
N ARG A 5 -25.69 19.19 -9.79
CA ARG A 5 -25.65 17.97 -10.63
C ARG A 5 -25.88 16.70 -9.81
N PHE A 6 -25.74 16.80 -8.49
CA PHE A 6 -26.10 15.76 -7.54
C PHE A 6 -26.98 16.43 -6.47
N GLY A 7 -28.29 16.27 -6.54
CA GLY A 7 -29.16 16.65 -5.44
C GLY A 7 -28.58 16.07 -4.15
N LYS A 8 -28.47 16.85 -3.05
CA LYS A 8 -27.79 16.59 -1.77
C LYS A 8 -27.30 15.15 -1.65
N LEU A 9 -26.07 14.91 -2.13
CA LEU A 9 -25.40 13.60 -2.05
C LEU A 9 -25.37 13.15 -0.60
N ARG A 10 -25.90 11.99 -0.32
CA ARG A 10 -25.66 11.29 0.93
C ARG A 10 -24.16 11.02 1.05
N PRO A 11 -23.61 10.91 2.26
CA PRO A 11 -22.18 10.72 2.43
C PRO A 11 -21.71 9.41 1.78
N ILE A 12 -20.45 9.41 1.34
CA ILE A 12 -19.73 8.22 0.90
C ILE A 12 -19.13 7.53 2.13
N LEU A 13 -19.39 6.25 2.30
CA LEU A 13 -18.76 5.44 3.32
C LEU A 13 -17.47 4.81 2.78
N VAL A 14 -16.36 5.03 3.47
CA VAL A 14 -15.07 4.37 3.22
C VAL A 14 -14.80 3.38 4.34
N VAL A 15 -14.72 2.11 4.03
CA VAL A 15 -14.45 1.02 4.98
C VAL A 15 -12.97 0.69 4.97
N GLY A 16 -12.27 1.03 6.06
CA GLY A 16 -10.83 0.89 6.24
C GLY A 16 -10.12 2.23 6.34
N GLY A 17 -9.53 2.52 7.50
CA GLY A 17 -8.75 3.73 7.80
C GLY A 17 -7.26 3.58 7.48
N GLY A 18 -6.89 2.71 6.52
CA GLY A 18 -5.53 2.56 6.01
C GLY A 18 -5.16 3.59 4.94
N ILE A 19 -4.00 3.39 4.29
CA ILE A 19 -3.45 4.31 3.28
C ILE A 19 -4.47 4.61 2.18
N GLY A 20 -5.06 3.58 1.57
CA GLY A 20 -6.04 3.75 0.49
C GLY A 20 -7.30 4.49 0.94
N GLY A 21 -7.88 4.10 2.09
CA GLY A 21 -9.10 4.73 2.58
C GLY A 21 -8.91 6.20 2.97
N LEU A 22 -7.78 6.54 3.62
CA LEU A 22 -7.48 7.92 3.99
C LEU A 22 -7.19 8.80 2.76
N THR A 23 -6.45 8.30 1.78
CA THR A 23 -6.21 9.03 0.53
C THR A 23 -7.49 9.21 -0.28
N ALA A 24 -8.37 8.19 -0.31
CA ALA A 24 -9.69 8.32 -0.91
C ALA A 24 -10.54 9.39 -0.22
N ALA A 25 -10.52 9.41 1.12
CA ALA A 25 -11.24 10.42 1.88
C ALA A 25 -10.76 11.85 1.54
N ILE A 26 -9.45 12.07 1.48
CA ILE A 26 -8.87 13.38 1.10
C ILE A 26 -9.31 13.75 -0.32
N ALA A 27 -9.13 12.85 -1.29
CA ALA A 27 -9.43 13.09 -2.70
C ALA A 27 -10.92 13.39 -2.95
N LEU A 28 -11.81 12.66 -2.27
CA LEU A 28 -13.26 12.85 -2.35
C LEU A 28 -13.70 14.17 -1.69
N ARG A 29 -13.15 14.47 -0.50
CA ARG A 29 -13.44 15.74 0.19
C ARG A 29 -13.05 16.96 -0.63
N GLN A 30 -11.92 16.92 -1.33
CA GLN A 30 -11.47 17.98 -2.23
C GLN A 30 -12.44 18.22 -3.39
N ARG A 31 -13.23 17.20 -3.75
CA ARG A 31 -14.27 17.28 -4.80
C ARG A 31 -15.66 17.56 -4.27
N GLY A 32 -15.77 17.87 -2.96
CA GLY A 32 -17.02 18.29 -2.32
C GLY A 32 -17.92 17.16 -1.82
N PHE A 33 -17.48 15.88 -1.93
CA PHE A 33 -18.26 14.78 -1.38
C PHE A 33 -18.23 14.78 0.15
N ALA A 34 -19.34 14.48 0.81
CA ALA A 34 -19.35 14.15 2.23
C ALA A 34 -18.77 12.74 2.43
N VAL A 35 -17.82 12.57 3.36
CA VAL A 35 -17.11 11.28 3.55
C VAL A 35 -17.06 10.92 5.02
N THR A 36 -17.47 9.68 5.31
CA THR A 36 -17.24 9.01 6.59
C THR A 36 -16.29 7.84 6.37
N VAL A 37 -15.17 7.81 7.10
CA VAL A 37 -14.23 6.68 7.13
C VAL A 37 -14.48 5.89 8.41
N ILE A 38 -14.55 4.58 8.30
CA ILE A 38 -14.59 3.69 9.47
C ILE A 38 -13.37 2.79 9.51
N GLU A 39 -12.85 2.55 10.71
CA GLU A 39 -11.71 1.65 10.97
C GLU A 39 -12.05 0.74 12.15
N LYS A 40 -11.85 -0.56 11.95
CA LYS A 40 -12.17 -1.58 12.97
C LYS A 40 -11.26 -1.56 14.19
N ASP A 41 -10.00 -1.11 14.02
CA ASP A 41 -9.06 -0.99 15.12
C ASP A 41 -9.30 0.31 15.91
N PRO A 42 -9.74 0.24 17.18
CA PRO A 42 -9.96 1.44 17.99
C PRO A 42 -8.68 2.21 18.31
N ALA A 43 -7.52 1.54 18.29
CA ALA A 43 -6.22 2.17 18.53
C ALA A 43 -5.59 2.73 17.25
N TRP A 44 -6.22 2.43 16.08
CA TRP A 44 -5.69 2.80 14.75
C TRP A 44 -4.22 2.41 14.57
N SER A 45 -3.90 1.20 14.98
CA SER A 45 -2.53 0.70 15.04
C SER A 45 -1.94 0.47 13.66
N VAL A 46 -0.68 0.79 13.53
CA VAL A 46 0.13 0.45 12.36
C VAL A 46 1.44 -0.20 12.81
N TYR A 47 2.03 -1.00 11.94
CA TYR A 47 3.34 -1.59 12.23
C TYR A 47 4.40 -0.50 12.38
N GLY A 48 5.27 -0.62 13.38
CA GLY A 48 6.31 0.35 13.70
C GLY A 48 7.51 0.37 12.74
N VAL A 49 7.36 -0.13 11.50
CA VAL A 49 8.42 -0.22 10.50
C VAL A 49 8.16 0.71 9.31
N GLY A 50 9.19 0.90 8.46
CA GLY A 50 9.11 1.77 7.30
C GLY A 50 8.31 1.21 6.12
N ILE A 51 8.12 2.09 5.13
CA ILE A 51 7.58 1.79 3.81
C ILE A 51 8.28 2.69 2.77
N ILE A 52 8.48 2.17 1.57
CA ILE A 52 8.98 2.93 0.43
C ILE A 52 7.81 3.58 -0.29
N GLN A 53 7.97 4.83 -0.68
CA GLN A 53 7.04 5.57 -1.50
C GLN A 53 7.79 6.10 -2.73
N GLN A 54 7.34 5.73 -3.91
CA GLN A 54 8.06 6.04 -5.16
C GLN A 54 7.52 7.31 -5.84
N ALA A 55 8.15 7.73 -6.91
CA ALA A 55 7.90 9.02 -7.59
C ALA A 55 6.42 9.26 -7.96
N ASN A 56 5.71 8.23 -8.40
CA ASN A 56 4.28 8.30 -8.67
C ASN A 56 3.45 8.61 -7.42
N VAL A 57 3.88 8.11 -6.26
CA VAL A 57 3.22 8.42 -4.98
C VAL A 57 3.44 9.89 -4.60
N LEU A 58 4.68 10.40 -4.74
CA LEU A 58 4.96 11.81 -4.45
C LEU A 58 4.12 12.71 -5.37
N ARG A 59 4.01 12.38 -6.66
CA ARG A 59 3.13 13.07 -7.59
C ARG A 59 1.67 13.06 -7.13
N ALA A 60 1.20 11.90 -6.66
CA ALA A 60 -0.16 11.76 -6.12
C ALA A 60 -0.36 12.60 -4.84
N MET A 61 0.64 12.66 -3.93
CA MET A 61 0.61 13.52 -2.75
C MET A 61 0.58 15.01 -3.12
N GLY A 62 1.24 15.39 -4.22
CA GLY A 62 1.14 16.74 -4.78
C GLY A 62 -0.28 17.06 -5.23
N GLN A 63 -0.96 16.15 -5.92
CA GLN A 63 -2.37 16.32 -6.32
C GLN A 63 -3.32 16.37 -5.13
N LEU A 64 -2.99 15.69 -4.03
CA LEU A 64 -3.73 15.76 -2.76
C LEU A 64 -3.40 17.02 -1.93
N GLY A 65 -2.44 17.86 -2.36
CA GLY A 65 -2.04 19.08 -1.64
C GLY A 65 -1.36 18.85 -0.29
N ILE A 66 -0.75 17.68 -0.09
CA ILE A 66 -0.12 17.29 1.18
C ILE A 66 1.38 16.95 1.04
N LEU A 67 1.97 17.20 -0.13
CA LEU A 67 3.32 16.76 -0.49
C LEU A 67 4.40 17.26 0.48
N ASP A 68 4.40 18.55 0.83
CA ASP A 68 5.43 19.13 1.70
C ASP A 68 5.44 18.47 3.08
N ARG A 69 4.26 18.30 3.68
CA ARG A 69 4.09 17.60 4.96
C ARG A 69 4.51 16.14 4.86
N TYR A 70 4.19 15.52 3.72
CA TYR A 70 4.50 14.13 3.45
C TYR A 70 6.00 13.90 3.35
N VAL A 71 6.71 14.73 2.58
CA VAL A 71 8.17 14.64 2.40
C VAL A 71 8.91 14.99 3.69
N ALA A 72 8.44 15.98 4.44
CA ALA A 72 9.01 16.35 5.74
C ALA A 72 8.91 15.26 6.81
N ALA A 73 8.03 14.25 6.62
CA ALA A 73 7.85 13.15 7.56
C ALA A 73 8.71 11.91 7.27
N GLY A 74 9.60 11.96 6.24
CA GLY A 74 10.43 10.83 5.82
C GLY A 74 11.79 11.26 5.28
N ALA A 75 12.57 10.31 4.79
CA ALA A 75 13.86 10.53 4.15
C ALA A 75 13.74 10.36 2.63
N GLY A 76 14.09 11.39 1.87
CA GLY A 76 14.10 11.37 0.41
C GLY A 76 15.33 10.67 -0.15
N PHE A 77 15.19 9.93 -1.25
CA PHE A 77 16.32 9.37 -1.99
C PHE A 77 15.99 9.24 -3.48
N ASP A 78 17.06 9.26 -4.32
CA ASP A 78 16.93 9.26 -5.78
C ASP A 78 17.47 8.01 -6.46
N VAL A 79 18.07 7.11 -5.70
CA VAL A 79 18.86 6.01 -6.22
C VAL A 79 18.52 4.70 -5.54
N VAL A 80 18.51 3.63 -6.33
CA VAL A 80 18.52 2.24 -5.88
C VAL A 80 19.90 1.65 -6.20
N GLU A 81 20.64 1.26 -5.18
CA GLU A 81 21.88 0.53 -5.29
C GLU A 81 21.60 -0.97 -5.22
N VAL A 82 22.02 -1.70 -6.23
CA VAL A 82 21.74 -3.15 -6.33
C VAL A 82 23.02 -3.92 -6.07
N PHE A 83 22.94 -4.89 -5.16
CA PHE A 83 24.05 -5.73 -4.75
C PHE A 83 23.80 -7.20 -5.08
N ALA A 84 24.84 -7.91 -5.47
CA ALA A 84 24.85 -9.36 -5.60
C ALA A 84 24.76 -10.06 -4.22
N PRO A 85 24.50 -11.38 -4.15
CA PRO A 85 24.42 -12.12 -2.89
C PRO A 85 25.69 -12.06 -2.02
N ASP A 86 26.84 -11.89 -2.65
CA ASP A 86 28.15 -11.76 -1.97
C ASP A 86 28.41 -10.34 -1.42
N GLY A 87 27.56 -9.37 -1.78
CA GLY A 87 27.69 -7.98 -1.38
C GLY A 87 28.41 -7.09 -2.39
N ALA A 88 28.80 -7.59 -3.56
CA ALA A 88 29.34 -6.76 -4.64
C ALA A 88 28.24 -5.87 -5.25
N GLN A 89 28.49 -4.57 -5.39
CA GLN A 89 27.54 -3.68 -6.07
C GLN A 89 27.56 -3.96 -7.57
N VAL A 90 26.40 -4.32 -8.13
CA VAL A 90 26.23 -4.70 -9.54
C VAL A 90 25.51 -3.64 -10.38
N ALA A 91 24.73 -2.78 -9.76
CA ALA A 91 24.03 -1.70 -10.45
C ALA A 91 23.75 -0.51 -9.51
N ARG A 92 23.53 0.65 -10.13
CA ARG A 92 23.03 1.86 -9.50
C ARG A 92 21.96 2.46 -10.42
N VAL A 93 20.72 2.37 -10.01
CA VAL A 93 19.54 2.76 -10.82
C VAL A 93 19.03 4.08 -10.29
N ALA A 94 19.09 5.12 -11.14
CA ALA A 94 18.45 6.39 -10.81
C ALA A 94 16.93 6.27 -10.99
N ALA A 95 16.17 6.68 -9.98
CA ALA A 95 14.73 6.79 -10.08
C ALA A 95 14.34 8.11 -10.80
N PRO A 96 13.29 8.11 -11.63
CA PRO A 96 12.81 9.33 -12.27
C PRO A 96 12.19 10.27 -11.24
N ARG A 97 12.61 11.53 -11.21
CA ARG A 97 11.90 12.58 -10.48
C ARG A 97 10.70 13.03 -11.33
N LEU A 98 9.51 12.94 -10.78
CA LEU A 98 8.27 13.38 -11.44
C LEU A 98 7.82 14.77 -10.99
N LEU A 99 8.47 15.32 -9.98
CA LEU A 99 8.24 16.66 -9.46
C LEU A 99 9.57 17.39 -9.27
N GLU A 100 9.66 18.61 -9.77
CA GLU A 100 10.81 19.46 -9.59
C GLU A 100 10.93 19.89 -8.12
N GLY A 101 12.15 19.92 -7.58
CA GLY A 101 12.41 20.30 -6.19
C GLY A 101 12.14 19.20 -5.15
N TYR A 102 11.65 18.03 -5.54
CA TYR A 102 11.36 16.91 -4.64
C TYR A 102 12.20 15.67 -4.97
N PRO A 103 12.45 14.77 -3.99
CA PRO A 103 13.14 13.52 -4.25
C PRO A 103 12.30 12.61 -5.15
N ALA A 104 12.96 11.64 -5.79
CA ALA A 104 12.26 10.64 -6.59
C ALA A 104 11.49 9.63 -5.72
N ASN A 105 12.06 9.27 -4.57
CA ASN A 105 11.46 8.32 -3.64
C ASN A 105 11.53 8.86 -2.22
N LEU A 106 10.70 8.29 -1.35
CA LEU A 106 10.67 8.59 0.07
C LEU A 106 10.62 7.28 0.87
N GLY A 107 11.52 7.11 1.82
CA GLY A 107 11.31 6.16 2.90
C GLY A 107 10.61 6.86 4.06
N ILE A 108 9.55 6.27 4.59
CA ILE A 108 8.75 6.88 5.65
C ILE A 108 8.31 5.83 6.66
N GLY A 109 8.32 6.15 7.95
CA GLY A 109 7.73 5.29 8.97
C GLY A 109 6.22 5.17 8.79
N ARG A 110 5.67 3.96 8.92
CA ARG A 110 4.21 3.75 8.73
C ARG A 110 3.36 4.57 9.69
N ARG A 111 3.83 4.79 10.92
CA ARG A 111 3.13 5.65 11.89
C ARG A 111 3.12 7.11 11.42
N ALA A 112 4.26 7.65 10.99
CA ALA A 112 4.35 9.00 10.47
C ALA A 112 3.46 9.19 9.22
N LEU A 113 3.46 8.19 8.31
CA LEU A 113 2.55 8.16 7.17
C LEU A 113 1.09 8.19 7.60
N GLN A 114 0.71 7.35 8.55
CA GLN A 114 -0.67 7.30 9.08
C GLN A 114 -1.08 8.65 9.71
N ASP A 115 -0.18 9.27 10.48
CA ASP A 115 -0.42 10.56 11.11
C ASP A 115 -0.60 11.69 10.07
N VAL A 116 0.23 11.71 9.01
CA VAL A 116 0.10 12.64 7.90
C VAL A 116 -1.25 12.47 7.19
N LEU A 117 -1.61 11.25 6.82
CA LEU A 117 -2.84 10.98 6.09
C LEU A 117 -4.09 11.20 6.95
N GLY A 118 -4.09 10.71 8.19
CA GLY A 118 -5.22 10.86 9.11
C GLY A 118 -5.49 12.32 9.48
N THR A 119 -4.42 13.08 9.75
CA THR A 119 -4.54 14.53 10.01
C THR A 119 -5.06 15.27 8.78
N SER A 120 -4.57 14.93 7.59
CA SER A 120 -4.99 15.56 6.34
C SER A 120 -6.44 15.21 5.98
N ALA A 121 -6.89 13.97 6.20
CA ALA A 121 -8.27 13.57 5.98
C ALA A 121 -9.24 14.33 6.89
N ARG A 122 -8.91 14.46 8.19
CA ARG A 122 -9.70 15.28 9.13
C ARG A 122 -9.70 16.76 8.74
N ALA A 123 -8.55 17.32 8.35
CA ALA A 123 -8.44 18.70 7.90
C ALA A 123 -9.26 18.97 6.63
N ALA A 124 -9.38 17.99 5.74
CA ALA A 124 -10.26 18.05 4.57
C ALA A 124 -11.75 17.92 4.93
N GLY A 125 -12.10 17.63 6.19
CA GLY A 125 -13.46 17.52 6.69
C GLY A 125 -14.06 16.12 6.56
N ALA A 126 -13.26 15.07 6.46
CA ALA A 126 -13.75 13.69 6.57
C ALA A 126 -14.06 13.36 8.04
N GLU A 127 -15.20 12.72 8.28
CA GLU A 127 -15.50 12.09 9.56
C GLU A 127 -14.72 10.76 9.66
N ILE A 128 -14.07 10.50 10.79
CA ILE A 128 -13.33 9.25 11.02
C ILE A 128 -13.81 8.61 12.31
N ARG A 129 -14.39 7.41 12.20
CA ARG A 129 -14.88 6.58 13.31
C ARG A 129 -13.96 5.37 13.49
N LEU A 130 -13.41 5.21 14.68
CA LEU A 130 -12.54 4.09 15.05
C LEU A 130 -13.30 3.06 15.87
N GLY A 131 -12.85 1.81 15.86
CA GLY A 131 -13.47 0.69 16.56
C GLY A 131 -14.77 0.18 15.90
N VAL A 132 -15.00 0.55 14.63
CA VAL A 132 -16.27 0.29 13.93
C VAL A 132 -15.99 -0.35 12.57
N THR A 133 -16.79 -1.35 12.21
CA THR A 133 -16.82 -1.93 10.85
C THR A 133 -18.27 -2.13 10.39
N VAL A 134 -18.45 -2.53 9.14
CA VAL A 134 -19.75 -2.89 8.58
C VAL A 134 -20.14 -4.28 9.06
N SER A 135 -21.34 -4.43 9.62
CA SER A 135 -21.95 -5.72 9.96
C SER A 135 -22.84 -6.25 8.84
N ALA A 136 -23.63 -5.35 8.25
CA ALA A 136 -24.49 -5.64 7.10
C ALA A 136 -24.74 -4.37 6.29
N TYR A 137 -25.15 -4.52 5.06
CA TYR A 137 -25.69 -3.43 4.24
C TYR A 137 -26.74 -3.95 3.25
N ASP A 138 -27.71 -3.11 2.94
CA ASP A 138 -28.74 -3.35 1.94
C ASP A 138 -28.81 -2.19 0.96
N GLU A 139 -28.92 -2.49 -0.33
CA GLU A 139 -29.23 -1.47 -1.35
C GLU A 139 -30.72 -1.15 -1.31
N CYS A 140 -31.03 0.14 -1.35
CA CYS A 140 -32.38 0.66 -1.43
C CYS A 140 -32.51 1.67 -2.60
N ASP A 141 -33.71 2.09 -2.94
CA ASP A 141 -34.01 2.97 -4.08
C ASP A 141 -33.14 4.24 -4.10
N HIS A 142 -32.69 4.70 -2.93
CA HIS A 142 -32.02 5.97 -2.76
C HIS A 142 -30.60 5.86 -2.14
N GLY A 143 -29.98 4.68 -2.13
CA GLY A 143 -28.64 4.50 -1.59
C GLY A 143 -28.43 3.15 -0.92
N LEU A 144 -27.58 3.15 0.10
CA LEU A 144 -27.24 2.01 0.93
C LEU A 144 -27.65 2.31 2.38
N ARG A 145 -28.38 1.39 3.00
CA ARG A 145 -28.49 1.35 4.47
C ARG A 145 -27.41 0.44 5.01
N VAL A 146 -26.63 0.93 5.95
CA VAL A 146 -25.49 0.20 6.53
C VAL A 146 -25.69 0.06 8.01
N GLU A 147 -25.56 -1.16 8.51
CA GLU A 147 -25.49 -1.50 9.93
C GLU A 147 -24.03 -1.64 10.35
N PHE A 148 -23.66 -1.04 11.46
CA PHE A 148 -22.32 -1.07 11.99
C PHE A 148 -22.16 -2.01 13.17
N SER A 149 -20.91 -2.46 13.43
CA SER A 149 -20.59 -3.37 14.52
C SER A 149 -20.87 -2.84 15.94
N ASP A 150 -21.05 -1.53 16.08
CA ASP A 150 -21.44 -0.88 17.34
C ASP A 150 -22.96 -0.76 17.53
N GLY A 151 -23.74 -1.34 16.62
CA GLY A 151 -25.20 -1.31 16.60
C GLY A 151 -25.81 -0.02 16.06
N SER A 152 -24.99 0.94 15.61
CA SER A 152 -25.50 2.13 14.92
C SER A 152 -25.82 1.84 13.45
N GLU A 153 -26.62 2.68 12.82
CA GLU A 153 -26.98 2.60 11.39
C GLU A 153 -26.63 3.91 10.68
N GLY A 154 -26.49 3.84 9.36
CA GLY A 154 -26.27 5.01 8.50
C GLY A 154 -26.78 4.79 7.08
N GLU A 155 -27.02 5.89 6.38
CA GLU A 155 -27.42 5.87 4.97
C GLU A 155 -26.37 6.56 4.12
N PHE A 156 -25.95 5.91 3.03
CA PHE A 156 -24.87 6.35 2.15
C PHE A 156 -25.28 6.18 0.69
N ASP A 157 -24.70 6.98 -0.20
CA ASP A 157 -24.90 6.79 -1.64
C ASP A 157 -23.93 5.74 -2.21
N ILE A 158 -22.74 5.65 -1.65
CA ILE A 158 -21.65 4.78 -2.11
C ILE A 158 -20.93 4.18 -0.90
N LEU A 159 -20.52 2.91 -1.04
CA LEU A 159 -19.60 2.23 -0.14
C LEU A 159 -18.31 1.89 -0.88
N ILE A 160 -17.18 2.35 -0.35
CA ILE A 160 -15.84 2.03 -0.84
C ILE A 160 -15.19 1.03 0.11
N GLY A 161 -14.93 -0.19 -0.35
CA GLY A 161 -14.19 -1.21 0.37
C GLY A 161 -12.69 -0.98 0.22
N ALA A 162 -12.05 -0.41 1.24
CA ALA A 162 -10.60 -0.18 1.35
C ALA A 162 -10.01 -0.95 2.56
N ASP A 163 -10.61 -2.09 2.90
CA ASP A 163 -10.42 -2.90 4.09
C ASP A 163 -9.32 -3.98 3.96
N GLY A 164 -8.47 -3.83 2.94
CA GLY A 164 -7.22 -4.56 2.80
C GLY A 164 -7.36 -5.96 2.20
N VAL A 165 -6.27 -6.73 2.25
CA VAL A 165 -6.15 -8.03 1.58
C VAL A 165 -7.21 -9.04 2.02
N TYR A 166 -7.65 -8.99 3.28
CA TYR A 166 -8.73 -9.84 3.82
C TYR A 166 -10.10 -9.17 3.81
N SER A 167 -10.36 -8.36 2.78
CA SER A 167 -11.56 -7.54 2.66
C SER A 167 -12.85 -8.33 2.88
N GLN A 168 -13.63 -7.91 3.87
CA GLN A 168 -14.98 -8.41 4.11
C GLN A 168 -15.96 -7.84 3.07
N ILE A 169 -15.72 -6.60 2.63
CA ILE A 169 -16.55 -5.98 1.58
C ILE A 169 -16.40 -6.75 0.27
N ARG A 170 -15.17 -7.16 -0.12
CA ARG A 170 -14.98 -8.03 -1.29
C ARG A 170 -15.79 -9.32 -1.18
N GLN A 171 -15.74 -9.99 -0.03
CA GLN A 171 -16.47 -11.24 0.17
C GLN A 171 -17.99 -11.06 0.12
N ALA A 172 -18.49 -9.93 0.63
CA ALA A 172 -19.92 -9.60 0.56
C ALA A 172 -20.38 -9.30 -0.87
N VAL A 173 -19.59 -8.54 -1.64
CA VAL A 173 -19.92 -8.15 -3.02
C VAL A 173 -19.73 -9.29 -4.01
N PHE A 174 -18.67 -10.06 -3.84
CA PHE A 174 -18.24 -11.16 -4.71
C PHE A 174 -17.99 -12.44 -3.91
N PRO A 175 -19.03 -13.14 -3.46
CA PRO A 175 -18.88 -14.35 -2.62
C PRO A 175 -18.05 -15.45 -3.27
N ASP A 176 -18.06 -15.54 -4.60
CA ASP A 176 -17.32 -16.53 -5.39
C ASP A 176 -15.90 -16.06 -5.77
N ALA A 177 -15.50 -14.83 -5.40
CA ALA A 177 -14.16 -14.35 -5.69
C ALA A 177 -13.10 -15.15 -4.90
N PRO A 178 -11.92 -15.42 -5.50
CA PRO A 178 -10.85 -16.10 -4.79
C PRO A 178 -10.40 -15.28 -3.57
N GLY A 179 -10.03 -15.97 -2.51
CA GLY A 179 -9.33 -15.37 -1.37
C GLY A 179 -7.88 -15.02 -1.73
N PRO A 180 -7.16 -14.33 -0.83
CA PRO A 180 -5.73 -14.09 -1.01
C PRO A 180 -4.97 -15.40 -1.02
N GLU A 181 -4.02 -15.53 -1.97
CA GLU A 181 -3.18 -16.70 -2.15
C GLU A 181 -1.80 -16.48 -1.52
N PHE A 182 -1.37 -17.40 -0.66
CA PHE A 182 -0.02 -17.39 -0.11
C PHE A 182 1.01 -17.73 -1.18
N THR A 183 2.00 -16.87 -1.36
CA THR A 183 2.99 -17.00 -2.44
C THR A 183 4.12 -18.00 -2.19
N GLY A 184 4.28 -18.45 -0.93
CA GLY A 184 5.42 -19.28 -0.50
C GLY A 184 6.55 -18.48 0.14
N GLN A 185 6.41 -17.15 0.25
CA GLN A 185 7.35 -16.26 0.92
C GLN A 185 6.68 -15.48 2.06
N ALA A 186 7.52 -14.99 2.96
CA ALA A 186 7.12 -13.95 3.90
C ALA A 186 8.12 -12.79 3.89
N VAL A 187 7.71 -11.68 4.44
CA VAL A 187 8.57 -10.52 4.65
C VAL A 187 8.81 -10.31 6.14
N TRP A 188 10.06 -10.13 6.48
CA TRP A 188 10.58 -9.76 7.77
C TRP A 188 11.00 -8.30 7.73
N ARG A 189 10.76 -7.55 8.78
CA ARG A 189 11.15 -6.13 8.87
C ARG A 189 11.64 -5.81 10.26
N TYR A 190 12.66 -4.94 10.33
CA TYR A 190 13.23 -4.43 11.57
C TYR A 190 13.82 -3.04 11.33
N ASN A 191 13.74 -2.17 12.34
CA ASN A 191 14.34 -0.85 12.27
C ASN A 191 15.71 -0.83 12.91
N PHE A 192 16.61 -0.04 12.36
CA PHE A 192 17.98 0.17 12.83
C PHE A 192 18.28 1.65 12.97
N PRO A 193 19.25 2.03 13.83
CA PRO A 193 19.84 3.35 13.75
C PRO A 193 20.33 3.65 12.33
N GLY A 194 20.19 4.89 11.89
CA GLY A 194 20.60 5.33 10.57
C GLY A 194 22.12 5.17 10.38
N ILE A 195 22.53 4.80 9.18
CA ILE A 195 23.96 4.76 8.78
C ILE A 195 24.25 6.11 8.12
N ALA A 196 25.27 6.82 8.61
CA ALA A 196 25.69 8.09 8.03
C ALA A 196 25.98 7.94 6.52
N GLY A 197 25.43 8.85 5.70
CA GLY A 197 25.57 8.80 4.24
C GLY A 197 24.73 7.73 3.54
N HIS A 198 23.75 7.14 4.22
CA HIS A 198 22.78 6.23 3.62
C HIS A 198 21.62 7.03 3.00
N ASP A 199 21.85 7.47 1.77
CA ASP A 199 20.95 8.30 0.97
C ASP A 199 20.31 7.58 -0.24
N ALA A 200 20.32 6.25 -0.22
CA ALA A 200 19.83 5.38 -1.27
C ALA A 200 19.09 4.16 -0.70
N LEU A 201 18.18 3.57 -1.47
CA LEU A 201 17.73 2.21 -1.21
C LEU A 201 18.86 1.23 -1.60
N ARG A 202 19.35 0.43 -0.68
CA ARG A 202 20.29 -0.66 -0.95
C ARG A 202 19.56 -1.99 -1.05
N ALA A 203 19.50 -2.56 -2.25
CA ALA A 203 18.80 -3.81 -2.54
C ALA A 203 19.82 -4.95 -2.78
N TYR A 204 19.83 -5.94 -1.90
CA TYR A 204 20.67 -7.14 -2.02
C TYR A 204 19.83 -8.26 -2.63
N ASN A 205 20.29 -8.74 -3.78
CA ASN A 205 19.63 -9.82 -4.52
C ASN A 205 20.07 -11.18 -3.98
N GLY A 206 19.23 -12.20 -4.18
CA GLY A 206 19.51 -13.58 -3.79
C GLY A 206 18.23 -14.38 -3.60
N ALA A 207 18.38 -15.61 -3.08
CA ALA A 207 17.23 -16.42 -2.62
C ALA A 207 16.47 -15.73 -1.49
N ILE A 208 17.17 -14.86 -0.74
CA ILE A 208 16.63 -13.92 0.21
C ILE A 208 16.90 -12.53 -0.35
N GLY A 209 15.84 -11.82 -0.71
CA GLY A 209 15.93 -10.42 -1.11
C GLY A 209 15.96 -9.53 0.14
N VAL A 210 16.97 -8.67 0.27
CA VAL A 210 17.09 -7.75 1.41
C VAL A 210 17.15 -6.32 0.92
N GLY A 211 16.42 -5.42 1.56
CA GLY A 211 16.54 -3.98 1.31
C GLY A 211 16.79 -3.20 2.59
N LEU A 212 17.68 -2.20 2.49
CA LEU A 212 17.92 -1.19 3.52
C LEU A 212 17.39 0.15 3.01
N VAL A 213 16.51 0.77 3.76
CA VAL A 213 15.78 1.97 3.35
C VAL A 213 15.94 3.04 4.42
N PRO A 214 16.41 4.26 4.08
CA PRO A 214 16.39 5.39 5.00
C PRO A 214 14.94 5.78 5.31
N ILE A 215 14.64 6.11 6.57
CA ILE A 215 13.30 6.58 7.00
C ILE A 215 13.39 8.02 7.52
N THR A 216 14.45 8.30 8.29
CA THR A 216 14.84 9.62 8.78
C THR A 216 16.35 9.71 8.73
N ASP A 217 16.95 10.84 9.11
CA ASP A 217 18.41 11.00 9.15
C ASP A 217 19.08 10.02 10.13
N ASP A 218 18.36 9.60 11.16
CA ASP A 218 18.85 8.73 12.24
C ASP A 218 18.20 7.35 12.29
N LEU A 219 17.31 7.03 11.34
CA LEU A 219 16.57 5.76 11.31
C LEU A 219 16.49 5.17 9.89
N MET A 220 16.77 3.89 9.79
CA MET A 220 16.53 3.09 8.59
C MET A 220 15.76 1.82 8.95
N TYR A 221 15.15 1.17 7.96
CA TYR A 221 14.58 -0.17 8.16
C TYR A 221 15.16 -1.17 7.16
N LEU A 222 15.27 -2.40 7.63
CA LEU A 222 15.54 -3.57 6.81
C LEU A 222 14.23 -4.28 6.50
N TYR A 223 14.03 -4.66 5.25
CA TYR A 223 13.09 -5.72 4.89
C TYR A 223 13.84 -6.90 4.29
N ALA A 224 13.38 -8.12 4.57
CA ALA A 224 13.89 -9.34 3.94
C ALA A 224 12.72 -10.22 3.49
N THR A 225 12.77 -10.68 2.25
CA THR A 225 11.82 -11.67 1.71
C THR A 225 12.45 -13.05 1.78
N THR A 226 11.81 -13.98 2.51
CA THR A 226 12.34 -15.33 2.75
C THR A 226 11.38 -16.40 2.24
N PRO A 227 11.87 -17.54 1.71
CA PRO A 227 11.05 -18.72 1.50
C PRO A 227 10.49 -19.22 2.83
N GLU A 228 9.18 -19.48 2.88
CA GLU A 228 8.48 -19.97 4.07
C GLU A 228 7.55 -21.14 3.68
N PRO A 229 8.13 -22.33 3.40
CA PRO A 229 7.33 -23.47 3.02
C PRO A 229 6.34 -23.85 4.14
N GLY A 230 5.09 -24.11 3.77
CA GLY A 230 4.04 -24.46 4.72
C GLY A 230 3.43 -23.28 5.48
N ASN A 231 3.80 -22.03 5.14
CA ASN A 231 3.29 -20.81 5.79
C ASN A 231 3.39 -20.87 7.33
N PRO A 232 4.61 -21.00 7.90
CA PRO A 232 4.77 -21.21 9.32
C PRO A 232 4.31 -20.00 10.14
N HIS A 233 3.74 -20.26 11.29
CA HIS A 233 3.50 -19.26 12.31
C HIS A 233 4.66 -19.25 13.31
N TYR A 234 5.26 -18.08 13.54
CA TYR A 234 6.34 -17.91 14.50
C TYR A 234 5.81 -17.31 15.80
N PRO A 235 6.17 -17.90 16.97
CA PRO A 235 5.84 -17.31 18.25
C PRO A 235 6.54 -15.95 18.39
N ARG A 236 5.96 -15.06 19.19
CA ARG A 236 6.53 -13.74 19.44
C ARG A 236 7.87 -13.83 20.15
N GLU A 237 7.97 -14.72 21.13
CA GLU A 237 9.21 -15.02 21.87
C GLU A 237 10.24 -15.70 20.96
N GLY A 238 11.44 -15.15 20.89
CA GLY A 238 12.54 -15.66 20.08
C GLY A 238 12.46 -15.31 18.58
N ILE A 239 11.51 -14.49 18.16
CA ILE A 239 11.35 -14.11 16.75
C ILE A 239 12.55 -13.30 16.20
N ALA A 240 13.22 -12.52 17.05
CA ALA A 240 14.45 -11.83 16.70
C ALA A 240 15.60 -12.81 16.35
N ALA A 241 15.76 -13.85 17.16
CA ALA A 241 16.73 -14.91 16.87
C ALA A 241 16.37 -15.67 15.57
N THR A 242 15.09 -15.92 15.36
CA THR A 242 14.61 -16.53 14.10
C THR A 242 14.96 -15.68 12.90
N MET A 243 14.71 -14.36 12.95
CA MET A 243 15.04 -13.43 11.89
C MET A 243 16.55 -13.39 11.62
N ARG A 244 17.40 -13.33 12.65
CA ARG A 244 18.87 -13.45 12.48
C ARG A 244 19.25 -14.73 11.74
N GLY A 245 18.67 -15.86 12.14
CA GLY A 245 18.92 -17.15 11.48
C GLY A 245 18.56 -17.14 9.99
N LYS A 246 17.46 -16.48 9.62
CA LYS A 246 17.09 -16.30 8.21
C LYS A 246 18.13 -15.50 7.43
N LEU A 247 18.76 -14.51 8.04
CA LEU A 247 19.75 -13.62 7.42
C LEU A 247 21.19 -14.18 7.41
N ALA A 248 21.46 -15.31 8.05
CA ALA A 248 22.79 -15.88 8.20
C ALA A 248 23.52 -16.18 6.88
N GLY A 249 22.76 -16.45 5.80
CA GLY A 249 23.30 -16.70 4.45
C GLY A 249 23.43 -15.46 3.56
N CYS A 250 23.09 -14.26 4.05
CA CYS A 250 23.15 -13.03 3.27
C CYS A 250 24.56 -12.43 3.19
N ALA A 251 24.72 -11.35 2.44
CA ALA A 251 25.99 -10.60 2.30
C ALA A 251 26.61 -10.25 3.66
N PRO A 252 27.96 -10.12 3.76
CA PRO A 252 28.63 -9.82 5.03
C PRO A 252 28.06 -8.62 5.77
N ALA A 253 27.79 -7.51 5.08
CA ALA A 253 27.20 -6.30 5.67
C ALA A 253 25.82 -6.54 6.28
N ILE A 254 25.00 -7.42 5.66
CA ILE A 254 23.67 -7.77 6.18
C ILE A 254 23.81 -8.67 7.42
N ARG A 255 24.75 -9.61 7.43
CA ARG A 255 24.99 -10.46 8.60
C ARG A 255 25.45 -9.65 9.82
N GLU A 256 26.39 -8.69 9.61
CA GLU A 256 26.85 -7.79 10.66
C GLU A 256 25.68 -6.95 11.23
N LEU A 257 24.85 -6.40 10.34
CA LEU A 257 23.67 -5.64 10.76
C LEU A 257 22.66 -6.53 11.51
N ALA A 258 22.51 -7.79 11.09
CA ALA A 258 21.58 -8.73 11.70
C ALA A 258 21.88 -9.01 13.18
N GLU A 259 23.16 -8.92 13.63
CA GLU A 259 23.53 -9.08 15.05
C GLU A 259 22.82 -8.05 15.96
N GLN A 260 22.39 -6.92 15.42
CA GLN A 260 21.67 -5.88 16.15
C GLN A 260 20.15 -6.18 16.28
N ILE A 261 19.64 -7.24 15.65
CA ILE A 261 18.23 -7.65 15.79
C ILE A 261 18.07 -8.40 17.09
N VAL A 262 17.86 -7.70 18.19
CA VAL A 262 17.81 -8.29 19.54
C VAL A 262 16.44 -8.16 20.21
N ASP A 263 15.59 -7.26 19.75
CA ASP A 263 14.27 -7.00 20.32
C ASP A 263 13.18 -7.73 19.54
N ASP A 264 12.55 -8.72 20.18
CA ASP A 264 11.41 -9.44 19.62
C ASP A 264 10.24 -8.51 19.28
N ALA A 265 10.04 -7.44 20.06
CA ALA A 265 8.96 -6.48 19.85
C ALA A 265 9.16 -5.66 18.56
N GLY A 266 10.42 -5.43 18.17
CA GLY A 266 10.78 -4.70 16.95
C GLY A 266 10.58 -5.48 15.65
N VAL A 267 10.51 -6.83 15.71
CA VAL A 267 10.38 -7.65 14.51
C VAL A 267 8.95 -7.67 14.00
N VAL A 268 8.78 -7.40 12.72
CA VAL A 268 7.51 -7.56 12.00
C VAL A 268 7.65 -8.67 10.97
N TYR A 269 6.91 -9.76 11.16
CA TYR A 269 6.77 -10.89 10.23
C TYR A 269 5.41 -10.89 9.57
N ARG A 270 5.35 -11.04 8.25
CA ARG A 270 4.10 -11.18 7.50
C ARG A 270 4.25 -12.16 6.33
N PRO A 271 3.39 -13.17 6.21
CA PRO A 271 3.23 -13.94 4.98
C PRO A 271 2.94 -12.99 3.81
N LEU A 272 3.47 -13.31 2.65
CA LEU A 272 3.17 -12.59 1.42
C LEU A 272 2.01 -13.27 0.71
N GLU A 273 0.95 -12.54 0.57
CA GLU A 273 -0.26 -12.97 -0.10
C GLU A 273 -0.57 -12.03 -1.26
N THR A 274 -1.19 -12.56 -2.28
CA THR A 274 -1.56 -11.83 -3.48
C THR A 274 -3.01 -12.10 -3.86
N ILE A 275 -3.63 -11.12 -4.45
CA ILE A 275 -4.94 -11.26 -5.08
C ILE A 275 -4.99 -10.28 -6.25
N MET A 276 -5.63 -10.67 -7.33
CA MET A 276 -5.99 -9.81 -8.44
C MET A 276 -7.38 -10.21 -8.93
N LEU A 277 -8.31 -9.29 -8.81
CA LEU A 277 -9.64 -9.49 -9.38
C LEU A 277 -9.60 -9.13 -10.86
N ASP A 278 -9.79 -10.12 -11.73
CA ASP A 278 -9.82 -9.92 -13.19
C ASP A 278 -11.11 -9.25 -13.69
N GLY A 279 -12.21 -9.42 -12.96
CA GLY A 279 -13.51 -8.81 -13.25
C GLY A 279 -13.65 -7.38 -12.72
N PRO A 280 -14.85 -6.78 -12.88
CA PRO A 280 -15.13 -5.48 -12.30
C PRO A 280 -14.89 -5.44 -10.79
N TRP A 281 -14.32 -4.35 -10.30
CA TRP A 281 -14.08 -4.12 -8.86
C TRP A 281 -15.27 -3.47 -8.17
N TYR A 282 -16.44 -3.56 -8.78
CA TYR A 282 -17.65 -2.93 -8.27
C TYR A 282 -18.90 -3.74 -8.61
N LYS A 283 -19.92 -3.56 -7.81
CA LYS A 283 -21.28 -4.07 -8.05
C LYS A 283 -22.27 -3.14 -7.37
N GLY A 284 -23.30 -2.71 -8.13
CA GLY A 284 -24.27 -1.75 -7.62
C GLY A 284 -23.60 -0.45 -7.12
N ARG A 285 -23.81 -0.12 -5.87
CA ARG A 285 -23.28 1.07 -5.20
C ARG A 285 -21.97 0.83 -4.41
N VAL A 286 -21.40 -0.36 -4.53
CA VAL A 286 -20.19 -0.75 -3.81
C VAL A 286 -19.01 -0.89 -4.77
N VAL A 287 -17.83 -0.31 -4.41
CA VAL A 287 -16.59 -0.38 -5.17
C VAL A 287 -15.42 -0.75 -4.26
N LEU A 288 -14.48 -1.54 -4.77
CA LEU A 288 -13.25 -1.93 -4.07
C LEU A 288 -12.07 -1.06 -4.48
N LEU A 289 -11.13 -0.86 -3.54
CA LEU A 289 -9.96 -0.03 -3.71
C LEU A 289 -8.73 -0.68 -3.05
N GLY A 290 -7.58 -0.60 -3.72
CA GLY A 290 -6.30 -1.08 -3.19
C GLY A 290 -6.27 -2.58 -2.96
N ASP A 291 -5.68 -3.02 -1.85
CA ASP A 291 -5.50 -4.43 -1.51
C ASP A 291 -6.82 -5.23 -1.42
N ALA A 292 -7.96 -4.56 -1.29
CA ALA A 292 -9.27 -5.21 -1.37
C ALA A 292 -9.53 -5.80 -2.77
N ALA A 293 -8.93 -5.23 -3.82
CA ALA A 293 -9.08 -5.66 -5.21
C ALA A 293 -7.81 -6.31 -5.80
N HIS A 294 -6.60 -5.83 -5.41
CA HIS A 294 -5.33 -6.18 -6.08
C HIS A 294 -4.11 -6.13 -5.14
N ALA A 295 -4.12 -6.90 -4.06
CA ALA A 295 -2.97 -7.02 -3.17
C ALA A 295 -1.77 -7.66 -3.87
N THR A 296 -0.59 -7.09 -3.66
CA THR A 296 0.66 -7.48 -4.31
C THR A 296 1.76 -7.81 -3.32
N THR A 297 2.76 -8.58 -3.78
CA THR A 297 4.00 -8.78 -3.04
C THR A 297 4.88 -7.51 -3.05
N PRO A 298 5.80 -7.30 -2.09
CA PRO A 298 6.53 -6.03 -1.94
C PRO A 298 7.69 -5.84 -2.93
N HIS A 299 7.90 -6.75 -3.88
CA HIS A 299 9.10 -6.80 -4.73
C HIS A 299 9.32 -5.55 -5.60
N LEU A 300 8.24 -4.92 -6.06
CA LEU A 300 8.32 -3.65 -6.78
C LEU A 300 7.97 -2.42 -5.91
N GLY A 301 7.62 -2.60 -4.64
CA GLY A 301 7.35 -1.50 -3.71
C GLY A 301 6.11 -0.67 -4.01
N GLN A 302 5.15 -1.16 -4.83
CA GLN A 302 4.04 -0.38 -5.37
C GLN A 302 2.68 -0.61 -4.71
N GLY A 303 2.54 -1.52 -3.73
CA GLY A 303 1.22 -1.82 -3.16
C GLY A 303 0.48 -0.58 -2.65
N ALA A 304 1.14 0.22 -1.82
CA ALA A 304 0.56 1.49 -1.35
C ALA A 304 0.35 2.50 -2.49
N GLY A 305 1.30 2.56 -3.45
CA GLY A 305 1.21 3.45 -4.61
C GLY A 305 -0.02 3.18 -5.47
N MET A 306 -0.35 1.92 -5.69
CA MET A 306 -1.57 1.53 -6.41
C MET A 306 -2.84 2.02 -5.70
N ALA A 307 -2.95 1.80 -4.39
CA ALA A 307 -4.11 2.23 -3.61
C ALA A 307 -4.27 3.77 -3.57
N ILE A 308 -3.14 4.50 -3.53
CA ILE A 308 -3.13 5.97 -3.56
C ILE A 308 -3.58 6.48 -4.94
N GLU A 309 -3.06 5.91 -6.03
CA GLU A 309 -3.49 6.26 -7.38
C GLU A 309 -4.97 5.91 -7.61
N ASP A 310 -5.44 4.76 -7.11
CA ASP A 310 -6.85 4.37 -7.15
C ASP A 310 -7.76 5.44 -6.53
N SER A 311 -7.34 5.96 -5.38
CA SER A 311 -8.08 6.97 -4.64
C SER A 311 -8.31 8.25 -5.46
N LEU A 312 -7.26 8.70 -6.16
CA LEU A 312 -7.32 9.87 -7.03
C LEU A 312 -8.25 9.63 -8.23
N VAL A 313 -8.06 8.49 -8.91
CA VAL A 313 -8.85 8.14 -10.10
C VAL A 313 -10.31 7.94 -9.73
N LEU A 314 -10.61 7.19 -8.67
CA LEU A 314 -11.99 6.98 -8.24
C LEU A 314 -12.70 8.29 -7.90
N ALA A 315 -12.03 9.17 -7.16
CA ALA A 315 -12.60 10.47 -6.81
C ALA A 315 -12.79 11.39 -8.04
N GLU A 316 -11.88 11.32 -9.01
CA GLU A 316 -12.00 12.04 -10.28
C GLU A 316 -13.19 11.53 -11.10
N GLU A 317 -13.31 10.22 -11.29
CA GLU A 317 -14.38 9.64 -12.07
C GLU A 317 -15.76 9.87 -11.43
N LEU A 318 -15.87 9.81 -10.10
CA LEU A 318 -17.09 10.14 -9.39
C LEU A 318 -17.50 11.62 -9.57
N ALA A 319 -16.54 12.52 -9.73
CA ALA A 319 -16.83 13.93 -9.98
C ALA A 319 -17.20 14.24 -11.44
N HIS A 320 -16.79 13.38 -12.40
CA HIS A 320 -16.99 13.63 -13.83
C HIS A 320 -18.22 12.92 -14.42
N HIS A 321 -18.68 11.82 -13.82
CA HIS A 321 -19.78 11.03 -14.34
C HIS A 321 -21.10 11.29 -13.59
N ASP A 322 -22.21 11.24 -14.30
CA ASP A 322 -23.54 11.46 -13.74
C ASP A 322 -24.11 10.23 -13.00
N THR A 323 -23.51 9.05 -13.19
CA THR A 323 -23.92 7.81 -12.51
C THR A 323 -22.75 7.10 -11.86
N THR A 324 -23.00 6.43 -10.74
CA THR A 324 -22.00 5.63 -10.04
C THR A 324 -21.46 4.50 -10.89
N GLU A 325 -22.31 3.84 -11.68
CA GLU A 325 -21.91 2.75 -12.57
C GLU A 325 -20.92 3.23 -13.64
N ALA A 326 -21.17 4.37 -14.28
CA ALA A 326 -20.26 4.94 -15.28
C ALA A 326 -18.93 5.35 -14.65
N ALA A 327 -18.95 5.96 -13.45
CA ALA A 327 -17.76 6.33 -12.69
C ALA A 327 -16.91 5.11 -12.32
N PHE A 328 -17.54 4.07 -11.78
CA PHE A 328 -16.85 2.84 -11.39
C PHE A 328 -16.27 2.07 -12.60
N ALA A 329 -17.02 2.03 -13.70
CA ALA A 329 -16.52 1.44 -14.94
C ALA A 329 -15.31 2.20 -15.50
N ALA A 330 -15.31 3.53 -15.43
CA ALA A 330 -14.19 4.36 -15.85
C ALA A 330 -12.97 4.20 -14.93
N TYR A 331 -13.19 4.20 -13.62
CA TYR A 331 -12.16 3.91 -12.61
C TYR A 331 -11.49 2.55 -12.89
N HIS A 332 -12.26 1.49 -13.02
CA HIS A 332 -11.75 0.15 -13.32
C HIS A 332 -10.93 0.12 -14.61
N ARG A 333 -11.44 0.68 -15.71
CA ARG A 333 -10.72 0.73 -17.00
C ARG A 333 -9.37 1.44 -16.90
N ARG A 334 -9.30 2.55 -16.14
CA ARG A 334 -8.06 3.33 -15.99
C ARG A 334 -7.03 2.59 -15.13
N ARG A 335 -7.49 1.83 -14.13
CA ARG A 335 -6.59 1.25 -13.12
C ARG A 335 -6.19 -0.20 -13.38
N HIS A 336 -7.11 -1.02 -13.90
CA HIS A 336 -6.94 -2.47 -14.00
C HIS A 336 -5.62 -2.90 -14.64
N ALA A 337 -5.28 -2.38 -15.82
CA ALA A 337 -4.08 -2.81 -16.55
C ALA A 337 -2.78 -2.49 -15.79
N ARG A 338 -2.68 -1.30 -15.17
CA ARG A 338 -1.51 -0.90 -14.37
C ARG A 338 -1.39 -1.73 -13.10
N CYS A 339 -2.48 -1.93 -12.37
CA CYS A 339 -2.49 -2.76 -11.17
C CYS A 339 -2.14 -4.21 -11.49
N LYS A 340 -2.71 -4.78 -12.55
CA LYS A 340 -2.41 -6.14 -13.02
C LYS A 340 -0.93 -6.29 -13.35
N TYR A 341 -0.34 -5.36 -14.10
CA TYR A 341 1.10 -5.36 -14.39
C TYR A 341 1.94 -5.41 -13.12
N ILE A 342 1.65 -4.56 -12.13
CA ILE A 342 2.42 -4.52 -10.87
C ILE A 342 2.28 -5.83 -10.08
N VAL A 343 1.07 -6.37 -9.99
CA VAL A 343 0.82 -7.65 -9.29
C VAL A 343 1.58 -8.78 -9.97
N GLU A 344 1.45 -8.93 -11.29
CA GLU A 344 2.07 -10.00 -12.06
C GLU A 344 3.61 -9.89 -12.06
N ALA A 345 4.16 -8.70 -12.27
CA ALA A 345 5.60 -8.48 -12.28
C ALA A 345 6.23 -8.72 -10.88
N SER A 346 5.56 -8.26 -9.80
CA SER A 346 6.00 -8.54 -8.44
C SER A 346 5.97 -10.04 -8.12
N LEU A 347 4.91 -10.73 -8.55
CA LEU A 347 4.78 -12.17 -8.36
C LEU A 347 5.80 -12.97 -9.19
N ALA A 348 6.17 -12.49 -10.38
CA ALA A 348 7.23 -13.10 -11.19
C ALA A 348 8.58 -13.06 -10.49
N ILE A 349 8.94 -11.94 -9.85
CA ILE A 349 10.16 -11.82 -9.04
C ILE A 349 10.11 -12.81 -7.86
N CYS A 350 8.98 -12.84 -7.14
CA CYS A 350 8.75 -13.79 -6.05
C CYS A 350 8.96 -15.23 -6.48
N ARG A 351 8.36 -15.64 -7.60
CA ARG A 351 8.50 -16.99 -8.16
C ARG A 351 9.93 -17.32 -8.59
N GLY A 352 10.64 -16.34 -9.17
CA GLY A 352 12.06 -16.47 -9.50
C GLY A 352 12.93 -16.72 -8.26
N GLN A 353 12.72 -15.96 -7.19
CA GLN A 353 13.44 -16.14 -5.92
C GLN A 353 13.17 -17.51 -5.27
N LEU A 354 11.97 -18.06 -5.46
CA LEU A 354 11.58 -19.38 -4.98
C LEU A 354 12.04 -20.55 -5.88
N GLY A 355 12.70 -20.26 -7.02
CA GLY A 355 13.03 -21.27 -8.01
C GLY A 355 11.81 -21.88 -8.73
N ARG A 356 10.65 -21.19 -8.68
CA ARG A 356 9.37 -21.60 -9.30
C ARG A 356 9.11 -20.89 -10.63
N GLY A 357 10.09 -20.19 -11.17
CA GLY A 357 10.04 -19.43 -12.40
C GLY A 357 11.42 -18.96 -12.85
N PRO A 358 11.52 -18.25 -13.99
CA PRO A 358 12.79 -17.71 -14.45
C PRO A 358 13.34 -16.69 -13.44
N GLN A 359 14.66 -16.60 -13.34
CA GLN A 359 15.32 -15.54 -12.58
C GLN A 359 15.07 -14.20 -13.30
N ILE A 360 14.55 -13.24 -12.55
CA ILE A 360 14.24 -11.91 -13.06
C ILE A 360 15.43 -10.96 -12.78
N ASP A 361 15.83 -10.21 -13.79
CA ASP A 361 16.75 -9.09 -13.62
C ASP A 361 16.03 -7.97 -12.85
N ASN A 362 16.33 -7.83 -11.57
CA ASN A 362 15.66 -6.87 -10.70
C ASN A 362 15.94 -5.42 -11.09
N ALA A 363 17.12 -5.11 -11.65
CA ALA A 363 17.43 -3.75 -12.12
C ALA A 363 16.56 -3.38 -13.32
N LYS A 364 16.41 -4.32 -14.27
CA LYS A 364 15.54 -4.16 -15.43
C LYS A 364 14.08 -4.04 -15.01
N ALA A 365 13.60 -4.94 -14.15
CA ALA A 365 12.21 -4.91 -13.65
C ALA A 365 11.88 -3.60 -12.91
N THR A 366 12.84 -3.07 -12.13
CA THR A 366 12.72 -1.78 -11.46
C THR A 366 12.62 -0.62 -12.47
N ALA A 367 13.47 -0.62 -13.50
CA ALA A 367 13.45 0.42 -14.53
C ALA A 367 12.14 0.38 -15.36
N GLU A 368 11.65 -0.81 -15.70
CA GLU A 368 10.38 -1.00 -16.39
C GLU A 368 9.19 -0.51 -15.52
N MET A 369 9.19 -0.85 -14.24
CA MET A 369 8.19 -0.38 -13.30
C MET A 369 8.20 1.15 -13.20
N PHE A 370 9.36 1.80 -13.12
CA PHE A 370 9.45 3.26 -13.13
C PHE A 370 8.88 3.85 -14.43
N ALA A 371 9.16 3.24 -15.59
CA ALA A 371 8.61 3.70 -16.88
C ALA A 371 7.07 3.63 -16.92
N VAL A 372 6.48 2.56 -16.35
CA VAL A 372 5.02 2.41 -16.28
C VAL A 372 4.40 3.41 -15.29
N THR A 373 5.00 3.56 -14.10
CA THR A 373 4.43 4.41 -13.05
C THR A 373 4.68 5.91 -13.28
N ALA A 374 5.66 6.27 -14.11
CA ALA A 374 5.88 7.66 -14.53
C ALA A 374 4.76 8.19 -15.45
N GLN A 375 4.06 7.33 -16.16
CA GLN A 375 2.95 7.73 -17.03
C GLN A 375 1.79 8.33 -16.20
N PRO A 376 0.98 9.22 -16.77
CA PRO A 376 -0.25 9.69 -16.14
C PRO A 376 -1.14 8.53 -15.68
N ILE A 377 -1.92 8.82 -14.65
CA ILE A 377 -2.88 7.86 -14.09
C ILE A 377 -4.21 7.92 -14.85
#